data_a386d117ac4ceb8771a721bb19dfef3f
#
_entry.id   a386d117ac4ceb8771a721bb19dfef3f
#
_cell.length_a   1.000
_cell.length_b   1.000
_cell.length_c   1.000
_cell.angle_alpha   90.00
_cell.angle_beta   90.00
_cell.angle_gamma   90.00
#
_symmetry.space_group_name_H-M   'P 1'
#
loop_
_entity.id
_entity.type
_entity.pdbx_description
1 polymer ?
#
loop_
_entity_poly.entity_id
_entity_poly.type
_entity_poly.pdbx_seq_one_letter_code
_entity_poly.pdbx_strand_id
1 'polypeptide(L)'
;VIASPIAGTTRDAIDTNFTDADGQEFTMIDTAGMRKRGKVYESTEKYSVMRAMRAIDRSDVVLMVLNAEEGIREYDKRIAGFAHEAGRGIIIVVNKWDTIEKDNKTLQKWEEKIRDEFQYLSYAPIVFVSAETKQRLNRLPELIKSVSQAQSMRIPSAVLNDVIMDVIAINPTPTDKGRRLKIFYATQVAIKPPTFVIFVNEEELMHFSYARMLENQIRKAFVFEGTPIHLISRKRK
;
A
#
# COMPACT_ATOMS: atom_id res chain seq x y z
N VAL A 1 19.01 15.30 6.24
CA VAL A 1 18.51 16.15 5.11
C VAL A 1 19.05 17.54 5.32
N ILE A 2 19.95 17.99 4.45
CA ILE A 2 20.36 19.39 4.41
C ILE A 2 19.29 20.13 3.63
N ALA A 3 18.40 20.83 4.34
CA ALA A 3 17.45 21.72 3.72
C ALA A 3 18.21 22.96 3.21
N SER A 4 18.55 22.99 1.92
CA SER A 4 19.08 24.17 1.26
C SER A 4 17.96 24.88 0.51
N PRO A 5 17.84 26.21 0.58
CA PRO A 5 16.87 26.98 -0.19
C PRO A 5 17.16 27.00 -1.70
N ILE A 6 18.26 26.38 -2.15
CA ILE A 6 18.65 26.36 -3.56
C ILE A 6 17.99 25.15 -4.23
N ALA A 7 17.11 25.42 -5.21
CA ALA A 7 16.47 24.40 -6.02
C ALA A 7 17.53 23.63 -6.83
N GLY A 8 17.61 22.29 -6.65
CA GLY A 8 18.44 21.40 -7.46
C GLY A 8 19.66 20.77 -6.78
N THR A 9 19.78 20.86 -5.46
CA THR A 9 20.95 20.34 -4.72
C THR A 9 20.99 18.83 -4.56
N THR A 10 19.92 18.07 -4.86
CA THR A 10 19.92 16.61 -4.78
C THR A 10 19.44 16.01 -6.11
N ARG A 11 20.38 15.69 -6.99
CA ARG A 11 20.09 14.97 -8.24
C ARG A 11 20.12 13.45 -8.07
N ASP A 12 20.75 12.93 -7.02
CA ASP A 12 20.87 11.50 -6.73
C ASP A 12 20.08 11.15 -5.47
N ALA A 13 19.49 9.96 -5.44
CA ALA A 13 18.81 9.44 -4.26
C ALA A 13 19.84 9.21 -3.15
N ILE A 14 19.71 9.94 -2.04
CA ILE A 14 20.57 9.81 -0.86
C ILE A 14 19.79 9.03 0.19
N ASP A 15 20.33 7.87 0.57
CA ASP A 15 19.79 7.10 1.68
C ASP A 15 20.22 7.73 3.00
N THR A 16 19.28 7.93 3.92
CA THR A 16 19.53 8.52 5.23
C THR A 16 19.06 7.58 6.33
N ASN A 17 19.95 7.20 7.22
CA ASN A 17 19.60 6.39 8.38
C ASN A 17 19.14 7.28 9.53
N PHE A 18 18.12 6.83 10.23
CA PHE A 18 17.69 7.42 11.50
C PHE A 18 17.22 6.33 12.47
N THR A 19 17.31 6.63 13.75
CA THR A 19 16.86 5.75 14.82
C THR A 19 15.73 6.43 15.55
N ASP A 20 14.66 5.70 15.83
CA ASP A 20 13.55 6.23 16.62
C ASP A 20 13.85 6.21 18.14
N ALA A 21 12.88 6.65 18.92
CA ALA A 21 13.01 6.71 20.39
C ALA A 21 13.17 5.32 21.06
N ASP A 22 12.73 4.25 20.36
CA ASP A 22 12.81 2.87 20.84
C ASP A 22 14.11 2.16 20.41
N GLY A 23 14.99 2.87 19.70
CA GLY A 23 16.24 2.31 19.19
C GLY A 23 16.11 1.53 17.87
N GLN A 24 14.93 1.58 17.20
CA GLN A 24 14.74 0.96 15.90
C GLN A 24 15.40 1.79 14.81
N GLU A 25 16.23 1.16 14.00
CA GLU A 25 16.88 1.79 12.84
C GLU A 25 15.98 1.74 11.60
N PHE A 26 15.97 2.84 10.88
CA PHE A 26 15.28 3.02 9.60
C PHE A 26 16.24 3.60 8.57
N THR A 27 16.12 3.13 7.33
CA THR A 27 16.78 3.74 6.19
C THR A 27 15.73 4.45 5.34
N MET A 28 15.78 5.77 5.30
CA MET A 28 14.93 6.56 4.43
C MET A 28 15.61 6.69 3.08
N ILE A 29 14.96 6.16 2.05
CA ILE A 29 15.40 6.30 0.67
C ILE A 29 14.88 7.64 0.16
N ASP A 30 15.78 8.60 -0.06
CA ASP A 30 15.43 9.95 -0.50
C ASP A 30 15.01 9.92 -1.97
N THR A 31 13.76 10.26 -2.20
CA THR A 31 13.18 10.48 -3.52
C THR A 31 13.08 11.96 -3.86
N ALA A 32 13.94 12.81 -3.27
CA ALA A 32 13.96 14.23 -3.52
C ALA A 32 14.01 14.55 -5.03
N GLY A 33 13.09 15.36 -5.49
CA GLY A 33 12.98 15.77 -6.89
C GLY A 33 11.94 15.01 -7.71
N MET A 34 11.18 14.08 -7.14
CA MET A 34 10.03 13.46 -7.82
C MET A 34 8.90 14.45 -8.13
N ARG A 35 8.93 15.65 -7.52
CA ARG A 35 7.98 16.72 -7.82
C ARG A 35 8.50 17.62 -8.95
N LYS A 36 7.72 17.71 -10.03
CA LYS A 36 7.84 18.75 -11.01
C LYS A 36 7.58 20.13 -10.35
N ARG A 37 8.61 20.95 -10.22
CA ARG A 37 8.42 22.40 -10.19
C ARG A 37 8.31 22.87 -11.64
N GLY A 38 7.18 23.45 -11.98
CA GLY A 38 6.79 24.06 -13.22
C GLY A 38 7.73 23.96 -14.44
N LYS A 39 7.17 23.59 -15.57
CA LYS A 39 7.74 23.68 -16.94
C LYS A 39 9.21 23.27 -17.10
N VAL A 40 9.49 21.96 -17.04
CA VAL A 40 10.73 21.41 -17.62
C VAL A 40 10.41 20.07 -18.29
N TYR A 41 10.57 20.03 -19.57
CA TYR A 41 10.71 18.97 -20.56
C TYR A 41 10.40 17.50 -20.19
N GLU A 42 9.70 16.79 -21.09
CA GLU A 42 9.30 15.36 -21.02
C GLU A 42 10.43 14.39 -20.62
N SER A 43 11.69 14.70 -20.92
CA SER A 43 12.83 13.86 -20.54
C SER A 43 13.04 13.77 -19.02
N THR A 44 12.80 14.87 -18.29
CA THR A 44 12.99 14.94 -16.83
C THR A 44 11.93 14.15 -16.08
N GLU A 45 10.72 14.03 -16.64
CA GLU A 45 9.62 13.26 -16.05
C GLU A 45 9.89 11.76 -16.06
N LYS A 46 10.36 11.24 -17.18
CA LYS A 46 10.76 9.83 -17.31
C LYS A 46 11.86 9.46 -16.29
N TYR A 47 12.86 10.30 -16.14
CA TYR A 47 13.93 10.07 -15.15
C TYR A 47 13.42 10.11 -13.72
N SER A 48 12.50 11.00 -13.40
CA SER A 48 11.88 11.09 -12.06
C SER A 48 11.06 9.85 -11.73
N VAL A 49 10.26 9.35 -12.69
CA VAL A 49 9.49 8.11 -12.54
C VAL A 49 10.42 6.92 -12.36
N MET A 50 11.48 6.78 -13.16
CA MET A 50 12.44 5.67 -13.03
C MET A 50 13.16 5.67 -11.68
N ARG A 51 13.50 6.84 -11.13
CA ARG A 51 14.06 6.94 -9.77
C ARG A 51 13.07 6.51 -8.72
N ALA A 52 11.81 6.97 -8.83
CA ALA A 52 10.75 6.55 -7.93
C ALA A 52 10.57 5.03 -7.93
N MET A 53 10.53 4.41 -9.11
CA MET A 53 10.42 2.96 -9.24
C MET A 53 11.60 2.25 -8.57
N ARG A 54 12.85 2.69 -8.81
CA ARG A 54 14.04 2.11 -8.14
C ARG A 54 14.01 2.26 -6.63
N ALA A 55 13.53 3.39 -6.11
CA ALA A 55 13.36 3.61 -4.69
C ALA A 55 12.28 2.69 -4.10
N ILE A 56 11.15 2.54 -4.81
CA ILE A 56 10.07 1.63 -4.46
C ILE A 56 10.58 0.18 -4.41
N ASP A 57 11.34 -0.25 -5.42
CA ASP A 57 11.89 -1.62 -5.47
C ASP A 57 12.83 -1.95 -4.32
N ARG A 58 13.51 -0.96 -3.76
CA ARG A 58 14.44 -1.11 -2.63
C ARG A 58 13.79 -0.94 -1.27
N SER A 59 12.56 -0.41 -1.22
CA SER A 59 11.87 -0.10 0.04
C SER A 59 11.03 -1.28 0.55
N ASP A 60 10.88 -1.39 1.85
CA ASP A 60 9.88 -2.25 2.48
C ASP A 60 8.52 -1.54 2.53
N VAL A 61 8.52 -0.25 2.90
CA VAL A 61 7.31 0.56 3.06
C VAL A 61 7.46 1.88 2.31
N VAL A 62 6.46 2.22 1.52
CA VAL A 62 6.37 3.47 0.75
C VAL A 62 5.51 4.47 1.49
N LEU A 63 6.06 5.63 1.80
CA LEU A 63 5.31 6.79 2.27
C LEU A 63 4.83 7.60 1.07
N MET A 64 3.55 7.47 0.72
CA MET A 64 2.93 8.23 -0.35
C MET A 64 2.52 9.61 0.16
N VAL A 65 3.37 10.61 -0.07
CA VAL A 65 3.19 11.96 0.48
C VAL A 65 2.38 12.84 -0.47
N LEU A 66 1.16 13.18 -0.05
CA LEU A 66 0.26 14.10 -0.73
C LEU A 66 0.39 15.51 -0.12
N ASN A 67 0.21 16.54 -0.93
CA ASN A 67 0.15 17.91 -0.46
C ASN A 67 -1.31 18.34 -0.28
N ALA A 68 -1.69 18.74 0.94
CA ALA A 68 -3.06 19.12 1.24
C ALA A 68 -3.55 20.34 0.44
N GLU A 69 -2.66 21.28 0.08
CA GLU A 69 -3.01 22.46 -0.73
C GLU A 69 -3.27 22.11 -2.19
N GLU A 70 -2.49 21.17 -2.73
CA GLU A 70 -2.50 20.82 -4.15
C GLU A 70 -3.49 19.70 -4.49
N GLY A 71 -3.89 18.92 -3.48
CA GLY A 71 -4.74 17.76 -3.64
C GLY A 71 -4.02 16.57 -4.26
N ILE A 72 -4.81 15.63 -4.80
CA ILE A 72 -4.33 14.39 -5.43
C ILE A 72 -4.13 14.65 -6.92
N ARG A 73 -2.98 14.26 -7.45
CA ARG A 73 -2.60 14.43 -8.86
C ARG A 73 -2.51 13.08 -9.55
N GLU A 74 -2.64 13.06 -10.88
CA GLU A 74 -2.47 11.83 -11.69
C GLU A 74 -1.09 11.19 -11.51
N TYR A 75 -0.06 12.01 -11.30
CA TYR A 75 1.27 11.50 -10.98
C TYR A 75 1.29 10.71 -9.66
N ASP A 76 0.60 11.17 -8.63
CA ASP A 76 0.49 10.50 -7.33
C ASP A 76 -0.18 9.13 -7.48
N LYS A 77 -1.26 9.05 -8.27
CA LYS A 77 -1.95 7.79 -8.58
C LYS A 77 -1.05 6.80 -9.29
N ARG A 78 -0.27 7.27 -10.24
CA ARG A 78 0.68 6.44 -11.00
C ARG A 78 1.76 5.85 -10.11
N ILE A 79 2.38 6.67 -9.24
CA ILE A 79 3.41 6.20 -8.30
C ILE A 79 2.83 5.22 -7.27
N ALA A 80 1.64 5.53 -6.74
CA ALA A 80 0.94 4.63 -5.83
C ALA A 80 0.60 3.28 -6.50
N GLY A 81 0.22 3.29 -7.78
CA GLY A 81 0.03 2.08 -8.58
C GLY A 81 1.29 1.23 -8.67
N PHE A 82 2.44 1.84 -8.97
CA PHE A 82 3.72 1.12 -8.99
C PHE A 82 4.08 0.50 -7.64
N ALA A 83 3.85 1.22 -6.53
CA ALA A 83 4.11 0.68 -5.19
C ALA A 83 3.21 -0.52 -4.86
N HIS A 84 1.94 -0.45 -5.27
CA HIS A 84 0.98 -1.54 -5.13
C HIS A 84 1.38 -2.78 -5.94
N GLU A 85 1.69 -2.59 -7.22
CA GLU A 85 2.12 -3.66 -8.13
C GLU A 85 3.44 -4.32 -7.69
N ALA A 86 4.36 -3.53 -7.13
CA ALA A 86 5.61 -4.02 -6.54
C ALA A 86 5.40 -4.74 -5.20
N GLY A 87 4.17 -4.82 -4.69
CA GLY A 87 3.85 -5.51 -3.44
C GLY A 87 4.40 -4.85 -2.19
N ARG A 88 4.69 -3.54 -2.24
CA ARG A 88 5.25 -2.80 -1.09
C ARG A 88 4.18 -2.40 -0.09
N GLY A 89 4.59 -2.25 1.17
CA GLY A 89 3.74 -1.60 2.16
C GLY A 89 3.52 -0.15 1.78
N ILE A 90 2.31 0.39 2.01
CA ILE A 90 1.96 1.74 1.62
C ILE A 90 1.27 2.44 2.78
N ILE A 91 1.75 3.65 3.09
CA ILE A 91 1.12 4.59 4.01
C ILE A 91 0.85 5.87 3.25
N ILE A 92 -0.40 6.35 3.26
CA ILE A 92 -0.77 7.62 2.65
C ILE A 92 -0.58 8.73 3.67
N VAL A 93 0.31 9.68 3.37
CA VAL A 93 0.66 10.79 4.24
C VAL A 93 0.17 12.09 3.62
N VAL A 94 -0.82 12.74 4.23
CA VAL A 94 -1.29 14.06 3.80
C VAL A 94 -0.51 15.12 4.56
N ASN A 95 0.46 15.72 3.90
CA ASN A 95 1.34 16.74 4.48
C ASN A 95 0.81 18.16 4.22
N LYS A 96 1.37 19.14 4.94
CA LYS A 96 0.92 20.52 5.00
C LYS A 96 -0.52 20.65 5.53
N TRP A 97 -0.86 19.80 6.47
CA TRP A 97 -2.20 19.81 7.07
C TRP A 97 -2.49 21.09 7.88
N ASP A 98 -1.47 21.85 8.24
CA ASP A 98 -1.56 23.14 8.92
C ASP A 98 -2.06 24.28 8.03
N THR A 99 -1.82 24.22 6.71
CA THR A 99 -2.08 25.33 5.79
C THR A 99 -3.50 25.43 5.26
N ILE A 100 -4.29 24.34 5.39
CA ILE A 100 -5.68 24.32 4.91
C ILE A 100 -6.67 24.75 5.99
N GLU A 101 -7.73 25.45 5.57
CA GLU A 101 -8.86 25.74 6.44
C GLU A 101 -9.60 24.45 6.81
N LYS A 102 -9.95 24.31 8.08
CA LYS A 102 -10.55 23.07 8.64
C LYS A 102 -11.88 23.35 9.30
N ASP A 103 -12.87 22.57 8.90
CA ASP A 103 -14.13 22.41 9.60
C ASP A 103 -14.20 21.00 10.23
N ASN A 104 -15.30 20.70 10.93
CA ASN A 104 -15.50 19.39 11.57
C ASN A 104 -15.58 18.22 10.56
N LYS A 105 -15.73 18.49 9.27
CA LYS A 105 -15.88 17.48 8.20
C LYS A 105 -14.68 17.42 7.27
N THR A 106 -13.71 18.34 7.40
CA THR A 106 -12.57 18.44 6.48
C THR A 106 -11.77 17.14 6.43
N LEU A 107 -11.50 16.54 7.58
CA LEU A 107 -10.75 15.29 7.67
C LEU A 107 -11.51 14.16 6.96
N GLN A 108 -12.79 13.99 7.26
CA GLN A 108 -13.63 12.96 6.65
C GLN A 108 -13.72 13.15 5.12
N LYS A 109 -13.94 14.36 4.64
CA LYS A 109 -13.97 14.66 3.19
C LYS A 109 -12.65 14.29 2.49
N TRP A 110 -11.51 14.49 3.17
CA TRP A 110 -10.22 14.12 2.64
C TRP A 110 -10.03 12.60 2.61
N GLU A 111 -10.44 11.90 3.66
CA GLU A 111 -10.40 10.43 3.69
C GLU A 111 -11.29 9.83 2.60
N GLU A 112 -12.52 10.29 2.45
CA GLU A 112 -13.44 9.87 1.38
C GLU A 112 -12.81 10.09 0.00
N LYS A 113 -12.29 11.30 -0.26
CA LYS A 113 -11.62 11.62 -1.52
C LYS A 113 -10.43 10.71 -1.79
N ILE A 114 -9.59 10.44 -0.79
CA ILE A 114 -8.45 9.51 -0.93
C ILE A 114 -8.95 8.10 -1.25
N ARG A 115 -9.98 7.60 -0.57
CA ARG A 115 -10.53 6.28 -0.82
C ARG A 115 -11.14 6.14 -2.21
N ASP A 116 -11.79 7.19 -2.72
CA ASP A 116 -12.36 7.23 -4.08
C ASP A 116 -11.26 7.24 -5.15
N GLU A 117 -10.23 8.05 -4.97
CA GLU A 117 -9.13 8.17 -5.95
C GLU A 117 -8.16 6.98 -5.95
N PHE A 118 -7.99 6.33 -4.79
CA PHE A 118 -7.11 5.18 -4.60
C PHE A 118 -7.89 3.93 -4.14
N GLN A 119 -8.94 3.55 -4.87
CA GLN A 119 -9.80 2.41 -4.52
C GLN A 119 -9.02 1.10 -4.32
N TYR A 120 -7.93 0.91 -5.06
CA TYR A 120 -7.04 -0.26 -4.95
C TYR A 120 -6.15 -0.21 -3.69
N LEU A 121 -6.04 0.92 -3.00
CA LEU A 121 -5.31 1.10 -1.75
C LEU A 121 -6.22 1.19 -0.51
N SER A 122 -7.37 0.53 -0.54
CA SER A 122 -8.31 0.54 0.59
C SER A 122 -7.70 0.05 1.91
N TYR A 123 -6.62 -0.73 1.82
CA TYR A 123 -5.86 -1.27 2.95
C TYR A 123 -4.82 -0.30 3.53
N ALA A 124 -4.45 0.76 2.80
CA ALA A 124 -3.41 1.69 3.23
C ALA A 124 -3.91 2.63 4.33
N PRO A 125 -3.21 2.74 5.47
CA PRO A 125 -3.54 3.73 6.48
C PRO A 125 -3.29 5.14 5.95
N ILE A 126 -4.10 6.09 6.43
CA ILE A 126 -4.01 7.52 6.08
C ILE A 126 -3.59 8.27 7.34
N VAL A 127 -2.60 9.14 7.21
CA VAL A 127 -2.16 10.02 8.30
C VAL A 127 -2.04 11.46 7.79
N PHE A 128 -2.58 12.40 8.58
CA PHE A 128 -2.53 13.83 8.29
C PHE A 128 -1.46 14.48 9.16
N VAL A 129 -0.46 15.08 8.54
CA VAL A 129 0.72 15.62 9.21
C VAL A 129 1.05 17.04 8.76
N SER A 130 1.83 17.72 9.54
CA SER A 130 2.57 18.92 9.11
C SER A 130 4.05 18.72 9.40
N ALA A 131 4.87 18.74 8.35
CA ALA A 131 6.31 18.69 8.49
C ALA A 131 6.87 19.98 9.10
N GLU A 132 6.21 21.11 8.89
CA GLU A 132 6.61 22.42 9.39
C GLU A 132 6.35 22.55 10.89
N THR A 133 5.13 22.29 11.32
CA THR A 133 4.73 22.37 12.73
C THR A 133 5.06 21.10 13.53
N LYS A 134 5.60 20.07 12.87
CA LYS A 134 5.90 18.73 13.42
C LYS A 134 4.65 17.98 13.91
N GLN A 135 3.46 18.42 13.52
CA GLN A 135 2.20 17.81 13.96
C GLN A 135 2.11 16.36 13.47
N ARG A 136 1.88 15.42 14.39
CA ARG A 136 1.67 13.98 14.17
C ARG A 136 2.79 13.24 13.43
N LEU A 137 3.98 13.83 13.26
CA LEU A 137 5.13 13.13 12.67
C LEU A 137 5.59 11.93 13.50
N ASN A 138 5.42 11.99 14.82
CA ASN A 138 5.75 10.90 15.73
C ASN A 138 4.95 9.61 15.49
N ARG A 139 3.83 9.67 14.77
CA ARG A 139 3.04 8.49 14.39
C ARG A 139 3.65 7.70 13.24
N LEU A 140 4.50 8.31 12.41
CA LEU A 140 5.04 7.66 11.22
C LEU A 140 5.92 6.45 11.55
N PRO A 141 6.87 6.51 12.50
CA PRO A 141 7.68 5.32 12.84
C PRO A 141 6.82 4.14 13.30
N GLU A 142 5.82 4.37 14.14
CA GLU A 142 4.90 3.33 14.62
C GLU A 142 4.10 2.70 13.47
N LEU A 143 3.57 3.51 12.55
CA LEU A 143 2.84 3.02 11.37
C LEU A 143 3.76 2.23 10.44
N ILE A 144 4.99 2.68 10.22
CA ILE A 144 5.97 1.95 9.40
C ILE A 144 6.28 0.59 10.02
N LYS A 145 6.49 0.52 11.33
CA LYS A 145 6.69 -0.74 12.06
C LYS A 145 5.48 -1.67 11.88
N SER A 146 4.27 -1.15 12.12
CA SER A 146 3.03 -1.92 12.00
C SER A 146 2.86 -2.51 10.60
N VAL A 147 3.03 -1.70 9.56
CA VAL A 147 2.94 -2.14 8.16
C VAL A 147 4.02 -3.17 7.83
N SER A 148 5.26 -2.97 8.26
CA SER A 148 6.35 -3.92 8.06
C SER A 148 6.10 -5.26 8.76
N GLN A 149 5.53 -5.24 9.95
CA GLN A 149 5.11 -6.44 10.68
C GLN A 149 3.97 -7.16 9.96
N ALA A 150 2.95 -6.42 9.49
CA ALA A 150 1.84 -6.99 8.72
C ALA A 150 2.32 -7.69 7.45
N GLN A 151 3.29 -7.10 6.72
CA GLN A 151 3.91 -7.73 5.54
C GLN A 151 4.61 -9.06 5.85
N SER A 152 5.17 -9.17 7.04
CA SER A 152 5.97 -10.33 7.48
C SER A 152 5.14 -11.40 8.18
N MET A 153 3.84 -11.14 8.36
CA MET A 153 2.94 -12.05 9.07
C MET A 153 2.83 -13.40 8.36
N ARG A 154 2.96 -14.47 9.13
CA ARG A 154 2.71 -15.86 8.71
C ARG A 154 1.45 -16.38 9.35
N ILE A 155 0.53 -16.86 8.53
CA ILE A 155 -0.73 -17.46 8.99
C ILE A 155 -0.61 -18.98 8.88
N PRO A 156 -0.83 -19.73 9.96
CA PRO A 156 -0.91 -21.19 9.89
C PRO A 156 -2.00 -21.64 8.92
N SER A 157 -1.68 -22.65 8.08
CA SER A 157 -2.63 -23.11 7.06
C SER A 157 -3.96 -23.61 7.65
N ALA A 158 -3.96 -24.19 8.84
CA ALA A 158 -5.18 -24.61 9.51
C ALA A 158 -6.12 -23.40 9.74
N VAL A 159 -5.60 -22.34 10.38
CA VAL A 159 -6.37 -21.13 10.69
C VAL A 159 -6.85 -20.42 9.40
N LEU A 160 -6.00 -20.38 8.36
CA LEU A 160 -6.40 -19.83 7.05
C LEU A 160 -7.55 -20.63 6.44
N ASN A 161 -7.48 -21.96 6.50
CA ASN A 161 -8.52 -22.81 5.92
C ASN A 161 -9.83 -22.72 6.69
N ASP A 162 -9.80 -22.61 8.01
CA ASP A 162 -11.01 -22.40 8.83
C ASP A 162 -11.73 -21.12 8.37
N VAL A 163 -11.01 -19.99 8.21
CA VAL A 163 -11.58 -18.73 7.70
C VAL A 163 -12.17 -18.92 6.30
N ILE A 164 -11.47 -19.60 5.39
CA ILE A 164 -11.96 -19.81 4.03
C ILE A 164 -13.21 -20.68 4.01
N MET A 165 -13.27 -21.73 4.82
CA MET A 165 -14.43 -22.60 4.91
C MET A 165 -15.65 -21.87 5.47
N ASP A 166 -15.48 -21.03 6.49
CA ASP A 166 -16.54 -20.18 7.03
C ASP A 166 -17.08 -19.23 5.96
N VAL A 167 -16.18 -18.62 5.17
CA VAL A 167 -16.56 -17.73 4.06
C VAL A 167 -17.37 -18.48 3.00
N ILE A 168 -16.95 -19.68 2.61
CA ILE A 168 -17.63 -20.51 1.60
C ILE A 168 -19.01 -20.95 2.10
N ALA A 169 -19.15 -21.22 3.38
CA ALA A 169 -20.44 -21.61 3.98
C ALA A 169 -21.47 -20.48 3.87
N ILE A 170 -21.04 -19.22 4.02
CA ILE A 170 -21.92 -18.05 3.94
C ILE A 170 -22.06 -17.56 2.48
N ASN A 171 -20.99 -17.64 1.69
CA ASN A 171 -20.93 -17.16 0.31
C ASN A 171 -20.64 -18.32 -0.64
N PRO A 172 -21.69 -18.97 -1.18
CA PRO A 172 -21.51 -20.11 -2.05
C PRO A 172 -20.59 -19.82 -3.24
N THR A 173 -19.76 -20.83 -3.59
CA THR A 173 -18.82 -20.70 -4.71
C THR A 173 -19.54 -20.53 -6.04
N PRO A 174 -18.99 -19.75 -6.99
CA PRO A 174 -19.61 -19.49 -8.29
C PRO A 174 -19.74 -20.76 -9.13
N THR A 175 -20.73 -20.72 -10.02
CA THR A 175 -21.00 -21.76 -11.02
C THR A 175 -20.96 -21.14 -12.40
N ASP A 176 -20.19 -21.70 -13.32
CA ASP A 176 -20.18 -21.32 -14.74
C ASP A 176 -20.43 -22.54 -15.62
N LYS A 177 -21.41 -22.42 -16.55
CA LYS A 177 -21.81 -23.49 -17.50
C LYS A 177 -22.02 -24.86 -16.83
N GLY A 178 -22.70 -24.86 -15.67
CA GLY A 178 -22.98 -26.08 -14.91
C GLY A 178 -21.79 -26.62 -14.08
N ARG A 179 -20.61 -26.02 -14.17
CA ARG A 179 -19.44 -26.40 -13.38
C ARG A 179 -19.28 -25.46 -12.18
N ARG A 180 -19.29 -26.01 -10.98
CA ARG A 180 -19.16 -25.26 -9.75
C ARG A 180 -17.70 -25.21 -9.31
N LEU A 181 -17.22 -24.02 -8.89
CA LEU A 181 -15.93 -23.86 -8.25
C LEU A 181 -15.90 -24.69 -6.96
N LYS A 182 -14.85 -25.51 -6.79
CA LYS A 182 -14.53 -26.20 -5.54
C LYS A 182 -13.19 -25.70 -5.04
N ILE A 183 -13.16 -25.21 -3.81
CA ILE A 183 -11.93 -24.84 -3.10
C ILE A 183 -11.59 -26.01 -2.18
N PHE A 184 -10.40 -26.55 -2.31
CA PHE A 184 -9.95 -27.70 -1.53
C PHE A 184 -9.21 -27.29 -0.26
N TYR A 185 -8.27 -26.37 -0.40
CA TYR A 185 -7.50 -25.78 0.70
C TYR A 185 -6.72 -24.55 0.20
N ALA A 186 -6.18 -23.80 1.15
CA ALA A 186 -5.30 -22.68 0.88
C ALA A 186 -4.05 -22.72 1.77
N THR A 187 -2.99 -22.09 1.30
CA THR A 187 -1.74 -21.95 2.05
C THR A 187 -1.07 -20.62 1.74
N GLN A 188 -0.35 -20.06 2.70
CA GLN A 188 0.50 -18.90 2.47
C GLN A 188 1.87 -19.35 2.00
N VAL A 189 2.27 -18.93 0.80
CA VAL A 189 3.52 -19.34 0.15
C VAL A 189 4.64 -18.31 0.27
N ALA A 190 4.28 -17.02 0.47
CA ALA A 190 5.25 -15.94 0.60
C ALA A 190 4.80 -14.87 1.60
N ILE A 191 5.77 -14.05 1.99
CA ILE A 191 5.61 -12.79 2.72
C ILE A 191 6.24 -11.67 1.89
N LYS A 192 5.90 -10.40 2.18
CA LYS A 192 6.48 -9.21 1.53
C LYS A 192 6.37 -9.20 -0.01
N PRO A 193 5.17 -9.28 -0.61
CA PRO A 193 3.85 -9.24 0.02
C PRO A 193 3.35 -10.61 0.47
N PRO A 194 2.42 -10.66 1.45
CA PRO A 194 1.70 -11.87 1.81
C PRO A 194 1.02 -12.47 0.58
N THR A 195 1.37 -13.71 0.22
CA THR A 195 0.88 -14.38 -0.98
C THR A 195 0.25 -15.72 -0.59
N PHE A 196 -0.99 -15.90 -1.00
CA PHE A 196 -1.80 -17.09 -0.72
C PHE A 196 -2.10 -17.84 -1.99
N VAL A 197 -1.93 -19.16 -1.96
CA VAL A 197 -2.35 -20.05 -3.03
C VAL A 197 -3.61 -20.78 -2.57
N ILE A 198 -4.65 -20.68 -3.38
CA ILE A 198 -5.94 -21.35 -3.18
C ILE A 198 -6.03 -22.49 -4.19
N PHE A 199 -6.08 -23.72 -3.70
CA PHE A 199 -6.18 -24.90 -4.55
C PHE A 199 -7.62 -25.19 -4.89
N VAL A 200 -7.92 -25.23 -6.18
CA VAL A 200 -9.25 -25.32 -6.77
C VAL A 200 -9.35 -26.49 -7.75
N ASN A 201 -10.57 -26.85 -8.13
CA ASN A 201 -10.80 -27.82 -9.21
C ASN A 201 -10.42 -27.25 -10.59
N GLU A 202 -10.77 -25.99 -10.87
CA GLU A 202 -10.48 -25.30 -12.13
C GLU A 202 -10.21 -23.82 -11.85
N GLU A 203 -9.06 -23.30 -12.33
CA GLU A 203 -8.63 -21.93 -12.08
C GLU A 203 -9.57 -20.90 -12.72
N GLU A 204 -10.11 -21.23 -13.90
CA GLU A 204 -11.02 -20.39 -14.67
C GLU A 204 -12.33 -20.07 -13.93
N LEU A 205 -12.76 -20.94 -13.02
CA LEU A 205 -13.95 -20.75 -12.22
C LEU A 205 -13.75 -19.75 -11.06
N MET A 206 -12.49 -19.39 -10.73
CA MET A 206 -12.19 -18.36 -9.74
C MET A 206 -12.38 -16.98 -10.36
N HIS A 207 -13.62 -16.56 -10.46
CA HIS A 207 -13.95 -15.23 -10.96
C HIS A 207 -13.29 -14.13 -10.12
N PHE A 208 -12.83 -13.07 -10.77
CA PHE A 208 -12.22 -11.90 -10.13
C PHE A 208 -13.03 -11.37 -8.92
N SER A 209 -14.35 -11.26 -9.06
CA SER A 209 -15.20 -10.77 -7.97
C SER A 209 -15.18 -11.69 -6.75
N TYR A 210 -15.13 -13.01 -6.97
CA TYR A 210 -15.06 -13.98 -5.88
C TYR A 210 -13.68 -13.98 -5.21
N ALA A 211 -12.60 -13.90 -5.99
CA ALA A 211 -11.25 -13.74 -5.47
C ALA A 211 -11.12 -12.47 -4.60
N ARG A 212 -11.67 -11.35 -5.07
CA ARG A 212 -11.70 -10.08 -4.31
C ARG A 212 -12.52 -10.19 -3.02
N MET A 213 -13.63 -10.89 -3.05
CA MET A 213 -14.42 -11.17 -1.85
C MET A 213 -13.62 -11.99 -0.85
N LEU A 214 -12.94 -13.07 -1.28
CA LEU A 214 -12.06 -13.86 -0.42
C LEU A 214 -10.92 -13.03 0.17
N GLU A 215 -10.27 -12.18 -0.64
CA GLU A 215 -9.26 -11.25 -0.17
C GLU A 215 -9.79 -10.37 0.96
N ASN A 216 -10.96 -9.76 0.76
CA ASN A 216 -11.59 -8.91 1.77
C ASN A 216 -11.90 -9.66 3.07
N GLN A 217 -12.27 -10.93 3.01
CA GLN A 217 -12.53 -11.73 4.20
C GLN A 217 -11.23 -12.12 4.92
N ILE A 218 -10.18 -12.46 4.18
CA ILE A 218 -8.84 -12.68 4.75
C ILE A 218 -8.35 -11.41 5.46
N ARG A 219 -8.54 -10.22 4.85
CA ARG A 219 -8.19 -8.94 5.49
C ARG A 219 -8.98 -8.64 6.75
N LYS A 220 -10.25 -9.08 6.83
CA LYS A 220 -11.08 -8.92 8.04
C LYS A 220 -10.66 -9.85 9.17
N ALA A 221 -10.24 -11.07 8.82
CA ALA A 221 -9.81 -12.07 9.80
C ALA A 221 -8.38 -11.81 10.31
N PHE A 222 -7.53 -11.24 9.46
CA PHE A 222 -6.12 -10.99 9.76
C PHE A 222 -5.76 -9.55 9.42
N VAL A 223 -5.09 -8.86 10.34
CA VAL A 223 -4.74 -7.44 10.19
C VAL A 223 -3.58 -7.28 9.20
N PHE A 224 -3.90 -7.13 7.92
CA PHE A 224 -2.95 -6.80 6.85
C PHE A 224 -3.01 -5.30 6.50
N GLU A 225 -2.99 -4.45 7.51
CA GLU A 225 -2.98 -3.01 7.29
C GLU A 225 -1.72 -2.56 6.57
N GLY A 226 -1.89 -1.69 5.60
CA GLY A 226 -0.79 -1.08 4.85
C GLY A 226 -0.09 -2.01 3.86
N THR A 227 -0.47 -3.28 3.74
CA THR A 227 0.17 -4.19 2.79
C THR A 227 -0.82 -4.78 1.77
N PRO A 228 -0.45 -4.85 0.48
CA PRO A 228 -1.21 -5.64 -0.48
C PRO A 228 -1.11 -7.13 -0.12
N ILE A 229 -2.12 -7.90 -0.48
CA ILE A 229 -2.06 -9.36 -0.43
C ILE A 229 -2.33 -9.92 -1.83
N HIS A 230 -1.66 -11.01 -2.17
CA HIS A 230 -1.83 -11.67 -3.44
C HIS A 230 -2.57 -13.00 -3.26
N LEU A 231 -3.65 -13.19 -4.03
CA LEU A 231 -4.35 -14.46 -4.13
C LEU A 231 -4.08 -15.09 -5.49
N ILE A 232 -3.61 -16.34 -5.48
CA ILE A 232 -3.31 -17.11 -6.68
C ILE A 232 -4.16 -18.38 -6.62
N SER A 233 -5.04 -18.58 -7.60
CA SER A 233 -5.71 -19.87 -7.77
C SER A 233 -4.80 -20.88 -8.48
N ARG A 234 -4.81 -22.12 -8.02
CA ARG A 234 -4.07 -23.22 -8.64
C ARG A 234 -4.94 -24.46 -8.70
N LYS A 235 -4.93 -25.10 -9.86
CA LYS A 235 -5.59 -26.40 -10.01
C LYS A 235 -4.89 -27.43 -9.14
N ARG A 236 -5.68 -28.15 -8.32
CA ARG A 236 -5.16 -29.29 -7.56
C ARG A 236 -4.85 -30.44 -8.54
N LYS A 237 -3.61 -30.92 -8.51
CA LYS A 237 -3.20 -32.12 -9.24
C LYS A 237 -3.80 -33.38 -8.62
#